data_0eda8cf1497fdcf5a81cef056a0b718b
#
_entry.id   0eda8cf1497fdcf5a81cef056a0b718b
#
_cell.length_a   1.000
_cell.length_b   1.000
_cell.length_c   1.000
_cell.angle_alpha   90.00
_cell.angle_beta   90.00
_cell.angle_gamma   90.00
#
_symmetry.space_group_name_H-M   'P 1'
#
loop_
_entity.id
_entity.type
_entity.pdbx_description
1 polymer ?
#
loop_
_entity_poly.entity_id
_entity_poly.type
_entity_poly.pdbx_seq_one_letter_code
_entity_poly.pdbx_strand_id
1 'polypeptide(L)'
;MLSLSASAADVGAVQRAKALAELMVLDTPDEQSFDDLVFVAAKACGVPIALITLLDTDRQWFKAKYGLDVCETDIEHSVCRIDIDKGDLLEIVDLTADARTKRNPLVTGEKHFRAYAGAPLVLRSGAVVGRLCVIDTAPRPAGLSEMERAMLQALARLASENLELRRIAKASERLTELQTALVEIGEVIRSSSGTEEMTSGTSAIVGRTLATDR
;
A
#
# COMPACT_ATOMS: atom_id res chain seq x y z
N MET A 1 12.84 36.57 5.97
CA MET A 1 12.59 35.24 6.59
C MET A 1 11.18 34.82 6.19
N LEU A 2 11.05 34.03 5.12
CA LEU A 2 9.79 33.43 4.69
C LEU A 2 9.64 32.12 5.48
N SER A 3 8.78 32.12 6.48
CA SER A 3 8.34 30.89 7.17
C SER A 3 7.42 30.14 6.21
N LEU A 4 7.93 29.09 5.54
CA LEU A 4 7.13 28.09 4.86
C LEU A 4 6.47 27.23 5.95
N SER A 5 5.29 27.62 6.39
CA SER A 5 4.43 26.71 7.14
C SER A 5 3.92 25.67 6.15
N ALA A 6 4.47 24.43 6.22
CA ALA A 6 3.93 23.30 5.47
C ALA A 6 2.43 23.15 5.79
N SER A 7 1.61 22.95 4.77
CA SER A 7 0.18 22.70 4.97
C SER A 7 -0.03 21.36 5.66
N ALA A 8 -1.17 21.16 6.33
CA ALA A 8 -1.49 19.87 6.94
C ALA A 8 -1.47 18.72 5.90
N ALA A 9 -1.83 19.01 4.64
CA ALA A 9 -1.76 18.07 3.53
C ALA A 9 -0.30 17.70 3.17
N ASP A 10 0.64 18.66 3.23
CA ASP A 10 2.06 18.39 2.98
C ASP A 10 2.66 17.50 4.08
N VAL A 11 2.26 17.71 5.33
CA VAL A 11 2.69 16.88 6.47
C VAL A 11 2.16 15.45 6.32
N GLY A 12 0.88 15.28 5.94
CA GLY A 12 0.28 13.97 5.69
C GLY A 12 0.97 13.22 4.54
N ALA A 13 1.29 13.92 3.45
CA ALA A 13 2.01 13.33 2.32
C ALA A 13 3.41 12.84 2.69
N VAL A 14 4.18 13.64 3.47
CA VAL A 14 5.52 13.25 3.95
C VAL A 14 5.44 12.04 4.90
N GLN A 15 4.49 12.02 5.83
CA GLN A 15 4.29 10.88 6.72
C GLN A 15 3.92 9.61 5.96
N ARG A 16 3.05 9.72 4.95
CA ARG A 16 2.65 8.61 4.07
C ARG A 16 3.82 8.05 3.29
N ALA A 17 4.61 8.91 2.63
CA ALA A 17 5.79 8.49 1.86
C ALA A 17 6.80 7.76 2.75
N LYS A 18 7.07 8.28 3.95
CA LYS A 18 7.94 7.62 4.93
C LYS A 18 7.40 6.25 5.34
N ALA A 19 6.11 6.17 5.67
CA ALA A 19 5.46 4.93 6.08
C ALA A 19 5.47 3.87 4.96
N LEU A 20 5.24 4.25 3.71
CA LEU A 20 5.32 3.36 2.55
C LEU A 20 6.74 2.84 2.33
N ALA A 21 7.76 3.69 2.49
CA ALA A 21 9.15 3.27 2.42
C ALA A 21 9.51 2.26 3.51
N GLU A 22 9.02 2.46 4.75
CA GLU A 22 9.23 1.52 5.86
C GLU A 22 8.48 0.19 5.67
N LEU A 23 7.33 0.19 5.00
CA LEU A 23 6.56 -1.02 4.68
C LEU A 23 7.24 -1.90 3.62
N MET A 24 8.08 -1.31 2.75
CA MET A 24 8.73 -2.01 1.62
C MET A 24 7.73 -2.86 0.82
N VAL A 25 6.55 -2.28 0.52
CA VAL A 25 5.42 -3.02 -0.06
C VAL A 25 5.19 -2.67 -1.52
N LEU A 26 5.63 -1.48 -1.96
CA LEU A 26 5.47 -1.07 -3.36
C LEU A 26 6.27 -1.98 -4.29
N ASP A 27 5.70 -2.23 -5.46
CA ASP A 27 6.29 -3.07 -6.53
C ASP A 27 6.59 -4.52 -6.10
N THR A 28 5.91 -5.00 -5.04
CA THR A 28 6.03 -6.39 -4.60
C THR A 28 5.01 -7.28 -5.31
N PRO A 29 5.28 -8.60 -5.44
CA PRO A 29 4.34 -9.55 -6.02
C PRO A 29 2.98 -9.57 -5.31
N ASP A 30 1.97 -10.11 -5.99
CA ASP A 30 0.66 -10.37 -5.43
C ASP A 30 0.78 -11.33 -4.22
N GLU A 31 -0.07 -11.11 -3.21
CA GLU A 31 -0.10 -11.90 -1.99
C GLU A 31 -1.55 -12.30 -1.69
N GLN A 32 -1.82 -13.60 -1.59
CA GLN A 32 -3.16 -14.17 -1.43
C GLN A 32 -3.96 -13.52 -0.29
N SER A 33 -3.30 -13.18 0.81
CA SER A 33 -3.95 -12.55 1.96
C SER A 33 -4.58 -11.19 1.66
N PHE A 34 -4.05 -10.44 0.68
CA PHE A 34 -4.64 -9.18 0.23
C PHE A 34 -5.68 -9.42 -0.88
N ASP A 35 -5.47 -10.40 -1.74
CA ASP A 35 -6.41 -10.77 -2.80
C ASP A 35 -7.74 -11.27 -2.20
N ASP A 36 -7.68 -12.07 -1.15
CA ASP A 36 -8.86 -12.53 -0.41
C ASP A 36 -9.67 -11.36 0.17
N LEU A 37 -8.99 -10.32 0.68
CA LEU A 37 -9.66 -9.14 1.25
C LEU A 37 -10.43 -8.35 0.19
N VAL A 38 -9.85 -8.12 -1.00
CA VAL A 38 -10.55 -7.41 -2.08
C VAL A 38 -11.69 -8.26 -2.66
N PHE A 39 -11.50 -9.58 -2.77
CA PHE A 39 -12.55 -10.49 -3.18
C PHE A 39 -13.76 -10.42 -2.22
N VAL A 40 -13.51 -10.53 -0.92
CA VAL A 40 -14.56 -10.46 0.10
C VAL A 40 -15.23 -9.08 0.08
N ALA A 41 -14.47 -7.98 -0.02
CA ALA A 41 -15.01 -6.63 -0.10
C ALA A 41 -15.96 -6.46 -1.30
N ALA A 42 -15.57 -6.93 -2.49
CA ALA A 42 -16.40 -6.88 -3.69
C ALA A 42 -17.69 -7.66 -3.52
N LYS A 43 -17.63 -8.88 -2.95
CA LYS A 43 -18.81 -9.73 -2.73
C LYS A 43 -19.74 -9.18 -1.64
N ALA A 44 -19.16 -8.68 -0.54
CA ALA A 44 -19.93 -8.10 0.56
C ALA A 44 -20.69 -6.86 0.17
N CYS A 45 -20.09 -5.99 -0.68
CA CYS A 45 -20.74 -4.77 -1.16
C CYS A 45 -21.52 -4.96 -2.47
N GLY A 46 -21.49 -6.15 -3.08
CA GLY A 46 -22.18 -6.44 -4.34
C GLY A 46 -21.72 -5.57 -5.50
N VAL A 47 -20.39 -5.32 -5.62
CA VAL A 47 -19.82 -4.45 -6.65
C VAL A 47 -18.83 -5.21 -7.55
N PRO A 48 -18.62 -4.76 -8.79
CA PRO A 48 -17.71 -5.42 -9.73
C PRO A 48 -16.23 -5.21 -9.42
N ILE A 49 -15.85 -4.15 -8.69
CA ILE A 49 -14.45 -3.78 -8.50
C ILE A 49 -14.17 -3.52 -7.02
N ALA A 50 -13.06 -4.08 -6.52
CA ALA A 50 -12.49 -3.75 -5.22
C ALA A 50 -10.96 -3.73 -5.29
N LEU A 51 -10.33 -2.79 -4.58
CA LEU A 51 -8.89 -2.55 -4.64
C LEU A 51 -8.35 -2.27 -3.24
N ILE A 52 -7.16 -2.78 -2.94
CA ILE A 52 -6.27 -2.24 -1.90
C ILE A 52 -5.27 -1.33 -2.60
N THR A 53 -5.39 -0.03 -2.36
CA THR A 53 -4.60 1.00 -3.02
C THR A 53 -3.64 1.67 -2.05
N LEU A 54 -2.42 1.92 -2.48
CA LEU A 54 -1.40 2.67 -1.76
C LEU A 54 -1.09 3.94 -2.54
N LEU A 55 -1.06 5.08 -1.83
CA LEU A 55 -0.86 6.39 -2.44
C LEU A 55 0.61 6.80 -2.34
N ASP A 56 1.36 6.53 -3.38
CA ASP A 56 2.74 6.97 -3.55
C ASP A 56 2.81 8.46 -3.95
N THR A 57 3.98 8.99 -4.19
CA THR A 57 4.19 10.42 -4.50
C THR A 57 3.57 10.84 -5.83
N ASP A 58 3.64 10.00 -6.85
CA ASP A 58 3.23 10.29 -8.22
C ASP A 58 2.20 9.31 -8.78
N ARG A 59 1.96 8.20 -8.10
CA ARG A 59 1.03 7.15 -8.52
C ARG A 59 0.18 6.61 -7.37
N GLN A 60 -0.93 6.02 -7.73
CA GLN A 60 -1.72 5.13 -6.89
C GLN A 60 -1.41 3.70 -7.32
N TRP A 61 -0.69 2.96 -6.50
CA TRP A 61 -0.32 1.57 -6.75
C TRP A 61 -1.31 0.61 -6.08
N PHE A 62 -1.61 -0.52 -6.73
CA PHE A 62 -2.59 -1.49 -6.24
C PHE A 62 -1.88 -2.72 -5.67
N LYS A 63 -1.94 -2.88 -4.34
CA LYS A 63 -1.43 -4.08 -3.66
C LYS A 63 -2.29 -5.30 -3.95
N ALA A 64 -3.59 -5.12 -4.10
CA ALA A 64 -4.53 -6.16 -4.51
C ALA A 64 -5.67 -5.55 -5.34
N LYS A 65 -6.23 -6.33 -6.24
CA LYS A 65 -7.27 -5.89 -7.15
C LYS A 65 -8.25 -7.03 -7.49
N TYR A 66 -9.52 -6.68 -7.58
CA TYR A 66 -10.58 -7.53 -8.07
C TYR A 66 -11.38 -6.78 -9.12
N GLY A 67 -11.59 -7.38 -10.30
CA GLY A 67 -12.38 -6.80 -11.38
C GLY A 67 -11.68 -5.67 -12.16
N LEU A 68 -10.36 -5.53 -12.06
CA LEU A 68 -9.57 -4.54 -12.79
C LEU A 68 -8.22 -5.13 -13.22
N ASP A 69 -7.79 -4.87 -14.47
CA ASP A 69 -6.56 -5.46 -15.04
C ASP A 69 -5.32 -4.57 -14.88
N VAL A 70 -5.48 -3.28 -14.54
CA VAL A 70 -4.36 -2.37 -14.32
C VAL A 70 -3.78 -2.51 -12.91
N CYS A 71 -2.48 -2.22 -12.74
CA CYS A 71 -1.78 -2.34 -11.46
C CYS A 71 -1.59 -1.00 -10.75
N GLU A 72 -1.77 0.10 -11.46
CA GLU A 72 -1.60 1.46 -10.94
C GLU A 72 -2.36 2.49 -11.78
N THR A 73 -2.48 3.69 -11.25
CA THR A 73 -2.98 4.88 -11.96
C THR A 73 -2.19 6.11 -11.52
N ASP A 74 -2.19 7.16 -12.33
CA ASP A 74 -1.63 8.45 -11.94
C ASP A 74 -2.31 8.95 -10.67
N ILE A 75 -1.53 9.52 -9.76
CA ILE A 75 -2.06 10.07 -8.49
C ILE A 75 -3.10 11.16 -8.74
N GLU A 76 -2.97 11.95 -9.82
CA GLU A 76 -3.91 13.00 -10.18
C GLU A 76 -5.31 12.48 -10.50
N HIS A 77 -5.43 11.26 -11.01
CA HIS A 77 -6.69 10.61 -11.32
C HIS A 77 -7.24 9.76 -10.17
N SER A 78 -6.51 9.66 -9.06
CA SER A 78 -6.90 8.86 -7.90
C SER A 78 -8.11 9.47 -7.17
N VAL A 79 -9.22 8.74 -7.10
CA VAL A 79 -10.35 9.08 -6.21
C VAL A 79 -9.96 8.83 -4.74
N CYS A 80 -9.09 7.87 -4.49
CA CYS A 80 -8.63 7.50 -3.14
C CYS A 80 -7.85 8.62 -2.44
N ARG A 81 -7.25 9.57 -3.18
CA ARG A 81 -6.53 10.72 -2.59
C ARG A 81 -7.45 11.78 -1.97
N ILE A 82 -8.74 11.79 -2.38
CA ILE A 82 -9.70 12.79 -1.91
C ILE A 82 -9.87 12.62 -0.40
N ASP A 83 -9.63 13.70 0.35
CA ASP A 83 -9.78 13.72 1.81
C ASP A 83 -9.02 12.61 2.57
N ILE A 84 -7.91 12.11 2.01
CA ILE A 84 -7.18 10.97 2.58
C ILE A 84 -6.66 11.25 4.00
N ASP A 85 -6.23 12.46 4.25
CA ASP A 85 -5.63 12.86 5.54
C ASP A 85 -6.68 13.01 6.67
N LYS A 86 -7.99 13.00 6.34
CA LYS A 86 -9.06 12.98 7.34
C LYS A 86 -9.20 11.62 8.04
N GLY A 87 -8.69 10.55 7.44
CA GLY A 87 -8.75 9.20 8.01
C GLY A 87 -10.16 8.59 8.09
N ASP A 88 -11.15 9.19 7.41
CA ASP A 88 -12.54 8.74 7.39
C ASP A 88 -12.86 7.91 6.16
N LEU A 89 -13.94 7.13 6.24
CA LEU A 89 -14.53 6.48 5.08
C LEU A 89 -15.04 7.54 4.10
N LEU A 90 -14.54 7.49 2.86
CA LEU A 90 -15.03 8.34 1.77
C LEU A 90 -16.09 7.56 1.00
N GLU A 91 -17.27 8.15 0.84
CA GLU A 91 -18.34 7.59 0.01
C GLU A 91 -18.82 8.64 -0.99
N ILE A 92 -18.94 8.24 -2.26
CA ILE A 92 -19.45 9.06 -3.36
C ILE A 92 -20.45 8.20 -4.13
N VAL A 93 -21.72 8.50 -3.94
CA VAL A 93 -22.84 7.71 -4.48
C VAL A 93 -23.02 7.86 -6.00
N ASP A 94 -22.57 8.98 -6.55
CA ASP A 94 -22.51 9.25 -7.99
C ASP A 94 -21.31 10.13 -8.33
N LEU A 95 -20.27 9.50 -8.89
CA LEU A 95 -19.04 10.15 -9.30
C LEU A 95 -19.24 11.17 -10.43
N THR A 96 -20.33 11.07 -11.21
CA THR A 96 -20.65 12.03 -12.29
C THR A 96 -21.25 13.32 -11.77
N ALA A 97 -21.88 13.28 -10.59
CA ALA A 97 -22.52 14.42 -9.94
C ALA A 97 -21.58 15.15 -8.98
N ASP A 98 -20.55 14.47 -8.42
CA ASP A 98 -19.62 15.06 -7.46
C ASP A 98 -18.64 16.01 -8.18
N ALA A 99 -18.53 17.24 -7.66
CA ALA A 99 -17.68 18.29 -8.23
C ALA A 99 -16.20 17.93 -8.31
N ARG A 100 -15.73 17.04 -7.40
CA ARG A 100 -14.32 16.58 -7.30
C ARG A 100 -13.97 15.52 -8.34
N THR A 101 -14.98 14.76 -8.83
CA THR A 101 -14.75 13.56 -9.66
C THR A 101 -15.39 13.62 -11.04
N LYS A 102 -16.40 14.46 -11.30
CA LYS A 102 -17.15 14.51 -12.55
C LYS A 102 -16.33 14.73 -13.83
N ARG A 103 -15.10 15.25 -13.72
CA ARG A 103 -14.15 15.44 -14.85
C ARG A 103 -13.05 14.41 -14.88
N ASN A 104 -13.02 13.48 -13.94
CA ASN A 104 -11.98 12.47 -13.84
C ASN A 104 -12.06 11.51 -15.04
N PRO A 105 -10.95 11.20 -15.73
CA PRO A 105 -10.93 10.25 -16.85
C PRO A 105 -11.48 8.85 -16.52
N LEU A 106 -11.35 8.39 -15.26
CA LEU A 106 -11.92 7.12 -14.80
C LEU A 106 -13.45 7.14 -14.76
N VAL A 107 -14.05 8.35 -14.65
CA VAL A 107 -15.51 8.57 -14.66
C VAL A 107 -16.01 8.84 -16.06
N THR A 108 -15.33 9.68 -16.84
CA THR A 108 -15.78 10.14 -18.16
C THR A 108 -15.37 9.21 -19.30
N GLY A 109 -14.30 8.42 -19.10
CA GLY A 109 -13.74 7.50 -20.09
C GLY A 109 -14.36 6.09 -20.02
N GLU A 110 -13.71 5.13 -20.67
CA GLU A 110 -14.18 3.75 -20.87
C GLU A 110 -14.42 2.95 -19.59
N LYS A 111 -13.74 3.29 -18.48
CA LYS A 111 -13.91 2.59 -17.19
C LYS A 111 -15.30 2.80 -16.58
N HIS A 112 -15.97 3.91 -16.90
CA HIS A 112 -17.32 4.23 -16.47
C HIS A 112 -17.58 4.06 -14.97
N PHE A 113 -16.64 4.47 -14.11
CA PHE A 113 -16.86 4.45 -12.66
C PHE A 113 -18.02 5.39 -12.28
N ARG A 114 -18.95 4.91 -11.44
CA ARG A 114 -20.18 5.65 -11.08
C ARG A 114 -20.36 5.81 -9.58
N ALA A 115 -20.01 4.83 -8.79
CA ALA A 115 -20.03 4.95 -7.33
C ALA A 115 -18.72 4.47 -6.74
N TYR A 116 -18.34 5.04 -5.60
CA TYR A 116 -17.12 4.76 -4.90
C TYR A 116 -17.35 4.76 -3.39
N ALA A 117 -16.76 3.79 -2.69
CA ALA A 117 -16.59 3.86 -1.25
C ALA A 117 -15.20 3.34 -0.88
N GLY A 118 -14.49 4.03 0.02
CA GLY A 118 -13.15 3.66 0.42
C GLY A 118 -12.89 3.90 1.90
N ALA A 119 -12.52 2.85 2.62
CA ALA A 119 -12.08 2.89 4.00
C ALA A 119 -10.55 3.09 4.07
N PRO A 120 -10.04 3.96 4.95
CA PRO A 120 -8.63 4.27 5.04
C PRO A 120 -7.81 3.08 5.57
N LEU A 121 -6.60 2.92 5.06
CA LEU A 121 -5.58 2.02 5.59
C LEU A 121 -4.73 2.81 6.57
N VAL A 122 -5.01 2.62 7.85
CA VAL A 122 -4.35 3.35 8.94
C VAL A 122 -3.36 2.44 9.64
N LEU A 123 -2.08 2.82 9.64
CA LEU A 123 -1.02 2.08 10.33
C LEU A 123 -1.01 2.41 11.82
N ARG A 124 -0.30 1.62 12.63
CA ARG A 124 -0.13 1.84 14.07
C ARG A 124 0.52 3.19 14.40
N SER A 125 1.31 3.74 13.48
CA SER A 125 1.87 5.10 13.59
C SER A 125 0.85 6.22 13.42
N GLY A 126 -0.39 5.90 13.02
CA GLY A 126 -1.42 6.87 12.64
C GLY A 126 -1.33 7.33 11.19
N ALA A 127 -0.31 6.92 10.44
CA ALA A 127 -0.19 7.28 9.03
C ALA A 127 -1.26 6.57 8.19
N VAL A 128 -1.93 7.33 7.32
CA VAL A 128 -2.88 6.80 6.34
C VAL A 128 -2.14 6.58 5.02
N VAL A 129 -1.94 5.32 4.63
CA VAL A 129 -1.11 4.97 3.47
C VAL A 129 -1.90 4.75 2.19
N GLY A 130 -3.22 4.61 2.29
CA GLY A 130 -4.09 4.34 1.14
C GLY A 130 -5.51 4.01 1.57
N ARG A 131 -6.24 3.26 0.73
CA ARG A 131 -7.61 2.82 1.01
C ARG A 131 -7.87 1.40 0.52
N LEU A 132 -8.69 0.66 1.27
CA LEU A 132 -9.48 -0.43 0.70
C LEU A 132 -10.74 0.19 0.12
N CYS A 133 -10.93 0.12 -1.19
CA CYS A 133 -12.07 0.72 -1.85
C CYS A 133 -12.85 -0.28 -2.71
N VAL A 134 -14.13 0.03 -2.86
CA VAL A 134 -15.09 -0.65 -3.71
C VAL A 134 -15.65 0.35 -4.72
N ILE A 135 -15.82 -0.09 -5.97
CA ILE A 135 -16.22 0.77 -7.09
C ILE A 135 -17.34 0.07 -7.87
N ASP A 136 -18.38 0.83 -8.19
CA ASP A 136 -19.46 0.36 -9.04
C ASP A 136 -19.48 1.12 -10.38
N THR A 137 -19.96 0.46 -11.42
CA THR A 137 -20.21 1.03 -12.74
C THR A 137 -21.63 1.59 -12.88
N ALA A 138 -22.45 1.48 -11.84
CA ALA A 138 -23.75 2.12 -11.70
C ALA A 138 -23.75 3.06 -10.47
N PRO A 139 -24.47 4.20 -10.51
CA PRO A 139 -24.69 5.02 -9.33
C PRO A 139 -25.40 4.23 -8.21
N ARG A 140 -25.06 4.54 -6.97
CA ARG A 140 -25.68 3.94 -5.78
C ARG A 140 -26.36 5.00 -4.92
N PRO A 141 -27.56 5.51 -5.28
CA PRO A 141 -28.18 6.65 -4.60
C PRO A 141 -28.44 6.43 -3.11
N ALA A 142 -28.65 5.17 -2.69
CA ALA A 142 -28.80 4.81 -1.28
C ALA A 142 -27.47 4.73 -0.51
N GLY A 143 -26.34 4.77 -1.23
CA GLY A 143 -25.02 4.51 -0.65
C GLY A 143 -24.83 3.06 -0.21
N LEU A 144 -23.81 2.83 0.61
CA LEU A 144 -23.63 1.57 1.31
C LEU A 144 -24.57 1.47 2.51
N SER A 145 -25.11 0.30 2.79
CA SER A 145 -25.79 0.01 4.06
C SER A 145 -24.83 0.10 5.24
N GLU A 146 -25.36 0.21 6.46
CA GLU A 146 -24.53 0.21 7.68
C GLU A 146 -23.66 -1.05 7.78
N MET A 147 -24.20 -2.21 7.40
CA MET A 147 -23.48 -3.47 7.40
C MET A 147 -22.33 -3.44 6.39
N GLU A 148 -22.56 -3.00 5.15
CA GLU A 148 -21.51 -2.90 4.12
C GLU A 148 -20.39 -1.94 4.55
N ARG A 149 -20.75 -0.80 5.15
CA ARG A 149 -19.75 0.15 5.72
C ARG A 149 -18.93 -0.49 6.83
N ALA A 150 -19.59 -1.16 7.77
CA ALA A 150 -18.90 -1.84 8.87
C ALA A 150 -17.95 -2.94 8.36
N MET A 151 -18.38 -3.72 7.37
CA MET A 151 -17.57 -4.76 6.73
C MET A 151 -16.38 -4.16 6.00
N LEU A 152 -16.57 -3.11 5.19
CA LEU A 152 -15.49 -2.45 4.45
C LEU A 152 -14.44 -1.87 5.41
N GLN A 153 -14.87 -1.23 6.51
CA GLN A 153 -13.97 -0.71 7.54
C GLN A 153 -13.23 -1.83 8.28
N ALA A 154 -13.89 -2.96 8.58
CA ALA A 154 -13.25 -4.10 9.21
C ALA A 154 -12.18 -4.72 8.30
N LEU A 155 -12.48 -4.91 7.02
CA LEU A 155 -11.52 -5.41 6.02
C LEU A 155 -10.34 -4.45 5.82
N ALA A 156 -10.58 -3.13 5.86
CA ALA A 156 -9.51 -2.14 5.79
C ALA A 156 -8.56 -2.21 7.00
N ARG A 157 -9.10 -2.43 8.21
CA ARG A 157 -8.26 -2.69 9.41
C ARG A 157 -7.42 -3.95 9.25
N LEU A 158 -8.02 -5.06 8.77
CA LEU A 158 -7.29 -6.30 8.50
C LEU A 158 -6.20 -6.10 7.43
N ALA A 159 -6.47 -5.34 6.39
CA ALA A 159 -5.47 -4.99 5.38
C ALA A 159 -4.30 -4.19 5.99
N SER A 160 -4.60 -3.23 6.87
CA SER A 160 -3.57 -2.46 7.60
C SER A 160 -2.73 -3.35 8.51
N GLU A 161 -3.35 -4.28 9.24
CA GLU A 161 -2.65 -5.25 10.07
C GLU A 161 -1.76 -6.19 9.25
N ASN A 162 -2.24 -6.66 8.10
CA ASN A 162 -1.44 -7.49 7.20
C ASN A 162 -0.21 -6.74 6.65
N LEU A 163 -0.34 -5.44 6.32
CA LEU A 163 0.80 -4.60 5.93
C LEU A 163 1.86 -4.52 7.03
N GLU A 164 1.43 -4.32 8.28
CA GLU A 164 2.34 -4.26 9.44
C GLU A 164 3.00 -5.61 9.74
N LEU A 165 2.24 -6.71 9.69
CA LEU A 165 2.79 -8.06 9.89
C LEU A 165 3.81 -8.42 8.81
N ARG A 166 3.51 -8.08 7.55
CA ARG A 166 4.44 -8.25 6.43
C ARG A 166 5.76 -7.52 6.68
N ARG A 167 5.70 -6.26 7.12
CA ARG A 167 6.89 -5.46 7.48
C ARG A 167 7.72 -6.14 8.57
N ILE A 168 7.06 -6.64 9.63
CA ILE A 168 7.74 -7.33 10.73
C ILE A 168 8.39 -8.62 10.24
N ALA A 169 7.70 -9.42 9.43
CA ALA A 169 8.22 -10.65 8.87
C ALA A 169 9.46 -10.39 8.00
N LYS A 170 9.42 -9.39 7.12
CA LYS A 170 10.55 -8.99 6.29
C LYS A 170 11.76 -8.50 7.11
N ALA A 171 11.51 -7.72 8.14
CA ALA A 171 12.57 -7.27 9.05
C ALA A 171 13.21 -8.46 9.81
N SER A 172 12.42 -9.45 10.23
CA SER A 172 12.90 -10.66 10.89
C SER A 172 13.72 -11.54 9.95
N GLU A 173 13.26 -11.75 8.71
CA GLU A 173 14.02 -12.46 7.67
C GLU A 173 15.38 -11.81 7.47
N ARG A 174 15.41 -10.48 7.31
CA ARG A 174 16.64 -9.72 7.10
C ARG A 174 17.62 -9.83 8.27
N LEU A 175 17.13 -9.77 9.52
CA LEU A 175 17.96 -9.98 10.70
C LEU A 175 18.57 -11.38 10.73
N THR A 176 17.83 -12.40 10.37
CA THR A 176 18.32 -13.79 10.31
C THR A 176 19.42 -13.94 9.24
N GLU A 177 19.24 -13.34 8.06
CA GLU A 177 20.26 -13.32 7.00
C GLU A 177 21.56 -12.65 7.46
N LEU A 178 21.43 -11.48 8.11
CA LEU A 178 22.60 -10.76 8.66
C LEU A 178 23.29 -11.56 9.75
N GLN A 179 22.56 -12.22 10.65
CA GLN A 179 23.14 -13.09 11.69
C GLN A 179 23.90 -14.26 11.07
N THR A 180 23.32 -14.91 10.05
CA THR A 180 23.97 -16.01 9.32
C THR A 180 25.25 -15.53 8.66
N ALA A 181 25.23 -14.39 7.97
CA ALA A 181 26.41 -13.81 7.35
C ALA A 181 27.52 -13.48 8.36
N LEU A 182 27.16 -12.98 9.55
CA LEU A 182 28.14 -12.72 10.62
C LEU A 182 28.81 -14.00 11.14
N VAL A 183 28.04 -15.09 11.28
CA VAL A 183 28.59 -16.40 11.67
C VAL A 183 29.55 -16.91 10.60
N GLU A 184 29.16 -16.88 9.32
CA GLU A 184 30.02 -17.29 8.19
C GLU A 184 31.31 -16.47 8.14
N ILE A 185 31.26 -15.15 8.32
CA ILE A 185 32.43 -14.28 8.40
C ILE A 185 33.35 -14.71 9.55
N GLY A 186 32.80 -14.99 10.73
CA GLY A 186 33.52 -15.47 11.88
C GLY A 186 34.25 -16.81 11.65
N GLU A 187 33.63 -17.70 10.88
CA GLU A 187 34.23 -18.98 10.48
C GLU A 187 35.38 -18.77 9.48
N VAL A 188 35.20 -17.91 8.47
CA VAL A 188 36.26 -17.56 7.51
C VAL A 188 37.46 -16.97 8.22
N ILE A 189 37.27 -16.03 9.14
CA ILE A 189 38.37 -15.42 9.91
C ILE A 189 39.11 -16.46 10.73
N ARG A 190 38.44 -17.42 11.35
CA ARG A 190 39.06 -18.45 12.16
C ARG A 190 39.84 -19.52 11.37
N SER A 191 39.34 -19.82 10.16
CA SER A 191 39.91 -20.88 9.32
C SER A 191 40.96 -20.40 8.32
N SER A 192 41.03 -19.10 8.04
CA SER A 192 41.96 -18.52 7.07
C SER A 192 43.39 -18.58 7.57
N SER A 193 44.28 -19.03 6.72
CA SER A 193 45.73 -19.15 6.99
C SER A 193 46.54 -17.86 6.67
N GLY A 194 45.88 -16.88 6.01
CA GLY A 194 46.51 -15.61 5.63
C GLY A 194 45.50 -14.50 5.36
N THR A 195 46.00 -13.26 5.33
CA THR A 195 45.19 -12.03 5.17
C THR A 195 44.46 -11.96 3.85
N GLU A 196 45.00 -12.52 2.77
CA GLU A 196 44.41 -12.48 1.43
C GLU A 196 43.20 -13.41 1.34
N GLU A 197 43.30 -14.61 1.90
CA GLU A 197 42.19 -15.58 1.98
C GLU A 197 41.07 -15.06 2.87
N MET A 198 41.40 -14.47 4.02
CA MET A 198 40.40 -13.85 4.92
C MET A 198 39.65 -12.69 4.25
N THR A 199 40.34 -11.78 3.55
CA THR A 199 39.73 -10.64 2.87
C THR A 199 38.83 -11.08 1.70
N SER A 200 39.26 -12.04 0.91
CA SER A 200 38.48 -12.58 -0.21
C SER A 200 37.24 -13.28 0.27
N GLY A 201 37.32 -14.13 1.28
CA GLY A 201 36.18 -14.85 1.84
C GLY A 201 35.14 -13.93 2.47
N THR A 202 35.58 -12.96 3.29
CA THR A 202 34.66 -11.99 3.92
C THR A 202 33.96 -11.08 2.89
N SER A 203 34.70 -10.62 1.86
CA SER A 203 34.16 -9.80 0.79
C SER A 203 33.09 -10.54 -0.02
N ALA A 204 33.29 -11.83 -0.27
CA ALA A 204 32.30 -12.65 -0.98
C ALA A 204 30.97 -12.80 -0.18
N ILE A 205 31.05 -12.98 1.15
CA ILE A 205 29.86 -13.07 2.02
C ILE A 205 29.13 -11.75 2.04
N VAL A 206 29.83 -10.63 2.29
CA VAL A 206 29.24 -9.29 2.30
C VAL A 206 28.57 -8.97 0.96
N GLY A 207 29.24 -9.29 -0.16
CA GLY A 207 28.69 -9.08 -1.50
C GLY A 207 27.37 -9.84 -1.73
N ARG A 208 27.26 -11.10 -1.33
CA ARG A 208 26.01 -11.88 -1.42
C ARG A 208 24.91 -11.28 -0.55
N THR A 209 25.23 -10.95 0.71
CA THR A 209 24.27 -10.43 1.69
C THR A 209 23.71 -9.06 1.29
N LEU A 210 24.51 -8.20 0.64
CA LEU A 210 24.07 -6.89 0.14
C LEU A 210 23.36 -6.98 -1.22
N ALA A 211 23.60 -8.03 -2.02
CA ALA A 211 22.95 -8.19 -3.32
C ALA A 211 21.45 -8.59 -3.22
N THR A 212 21.00 -9.09 -2.08
CA THR A 212 19.59 -9.43 -1.81
C THR A 212 18.70 -8.20 -1.57
N ASP A 213 19.30 -7.00 -1.50
CA ASP A 213 18.59 -5.73 -1.27
C ASP A 213 18.18 -4.98 -2.58
N ARG A 214 18.20 -5.63 -3.75
CA ARG A 214 17.84 -5.01 -5.04
C ARG A 214 16.61 -5.63 -5.67
#